data_0fd4c63f41c4c10596002fe3beb98433
#
_entry.id   0fd4c63f41c4c10596002fe3beb98433
#
_cell.length_a   1.000
_cell.length_b   1.000
_cell.length_c   1.000
_cell.angle_alpha   90.00
_cell.angle_beta   90.00
_cell.angle_gamma   90.00
#
_symmetry.space_group_name_H-M   'P 1'
#
loop_
_entity.id
_entity.type
_entity.pdbx_description
1 polymer ?
#
loop_
_entity_poly.entity_id
_entity_poly.type
_entity_poly.pdbx_seq_one_letter_code
_entity_poly.pdbx_strand_id
1 'polypeptide(L)'
;MKIGINISDSRIFDLNQSNDILLPSYISSRSKLFESIGFDFFTSNETKSNPFVPLSISSESSNKPELITSIALAFVRSPMDLAYISWDLQRISNGRFVLGLGSQVRGHIVRRFSGEWHPPIDRMREYLECIDQIWNNWQNDSPLNYKGDYYNIDLMTPFFNPGPINTKFPKIILAAVNKKMSELSGEFSSGIILHGFTTKKYVQKTLLPEIHKGKNYKKLKDEFIITSGGFLIVSDDDNNIQKKVEQIRSQVAFYASTKSYRKVMEIHGWEAIADKLYRYSVDGKWEKMPSLISDDMLDEFLLITNIHDAPKKIKNKYNYSNYLTLPVEVIYEYGIDNTKNLIQQIKA
;
A
#
# COMPACT_ATOMS: atom_id res chain seq x y z
N MET A 1 -4.47 -16.78 -1.93
CA MET A 1 -4.07 -15.37 -2.15
C MET A 1 -5.32 -14.52 -2.34
N LYS A 2 -5.46 -13.38 -1.63
CA LYS A 2 -6.53 -12.40 -1.89
C LYS A 2 -6.15 -11.50 -3.06
N ILE A 3 -7.13 -11.16 -3.88
CA ILE A 3 -6.93 -10.33 -5.08
C ILE A 3 -7.69 -9.01 -4.91
N GLY A 4 -7.00 -7.92 -5.05
CA GLY A 4 -7.57 -6.57 -4.93
C GLY A 4 -7.34 -5.70 -6.15
N ILE A 5 -7.90 -4.50 -6.08
CA ILE A 5 -7.80 -3.49 -7.11
C ILE A 5 -7.75 -2.09 -6.48
N ASN A 6 -7.12 -1.14 -7.16
CA ASN A 6 -7.11 0.24 -6.72
C ASN A 6 -8.38 0.95 -7.18
N ILE A 7 -9.25 1.34 -6.22
CA ILE A 7 -10.52 2.02 -6.50
C ILE A 7 -10.33 3.48 -6.95
N SER A 8 -9.23 4.10 -6.55
CA SER A 8 -8.88 5.48 -6.87
C SER A 8 -7.91 5.63 -8.06
N ASP A 9 -7.72 4.57 -8.84
CA ASP A 9 -6.82 4.63 -10.01
C ASP A 9 -7.44 5.49 -11.12
N SER A 10 -6.79 6.61 -11.43
CA SER A 10 -7.24 7.57 -12.44
C SER A 10 -7.04 7.11 -13.88
N ARG A 11 -6.28 6.03 -14.10
CA ARG A 11 -6.01 5.48 -15.46
C ARG A 11 -7.22 4.80 -16.08
N ILE A 12 -8.32 4.71 -15.36
CA ILE A 12 -9.54 4.01 -15.74
C ILE A 12 -10.51 4.88 -16.54
N PHE A 13 -10.15 6.11 -16.85
CA PHE A 13 -11.09 7.01 -17.51
C PHE A 13 -11.15 6.77 -19.00
N ASP A 14 -12.36 6.50 -19.45
CA ASP A 14 -12.78 6.82 -20.79
C ASP A 14 -12.54 8.33 -20.99
N LEU A 15 -11.68 8.66 -21.93
CA LEU A 15 -11.16 10.01 -22.21
C LEU A 15 -12.26 11.06 -22.51
N ASN A 16 -13.54 10.65 -22.53
CA ASN A 16 -14.70 11.47 -22.91
C ASN A 16 -15.61 11.87 -21.75
N GLN A 17 -15.37 11.43 -20.50
CA GLN A 17 -16.22 11.82 -19.36
C GLN A 17 -15.39 12.35 -18.20
N SER A 18 -15.69 13.56 -17.80
CA SER A 18 -15.18 14.36 -16.68
C SER A 18 -13.94 13.81 -15.91
N ASN A 19 -12.91 14.62 -15.80
CA ASN A 19 -11.66 14.35 -15.05
C ASN A 19 -11.86 14.14 -13.53
N ASP A 20 -13.07 13.97 -13.03
CA ASP A 20 -13.34 13.88 -11.60
C ASP A 20 -13.49 12.44 -11.13
N ILE A 21 -12.35 11.87 -10.74
CA ILE A 21 -12.24 10.51 -10.19
C ILE A 21 -12.94 10.34 -8.84
N LEU A 22 -13.34 11.42 -8.20
CA LEU A 22 -13.95 11.41 -6.87
C LEU A 22 -15.47 11.59 -6.91
N LEU A 23 -16.10 11.60 -8.09
CA LEU A 23 -17.56 11.60 -8.16
C LEU A 23 -18.14 10.40 -7.40
N PRO A 24 -19.00 10.62 -6.40
CA PRO A 24 -19.54 9.54 -5.58
C PRO A 24 -20.23 8.44 -6.40
N SER A 25 -21.00 8.82 -7.43
CA SER A 25 -21.66 7.88 -8.34
C SER A 25 -20.68 6.99 -9.09
N TYR A 26 -19.52 7.54 -9.45
CA TYR A 26 -18.47 6.82 -10.17
C TYR A 26 -17.78 5.78 -9.26
N ILE A 27 -17.33 6.20 -8.07
CA ILE A 27 -16.75 5.29 -7.08
C ILE A 27 -17.74 4.20 -6.69
N SER A 28 -19.02 4.56 -6.47
CA SER A 28 -20.07 3.62 -6.13
C SER A 28 -20.29 2.56 -7.22
N SER A 29 -20.39 2.97 -8.48
CA SER A 29 -20.55 2.06 -9.61
C SER A 29 -19.38 1.09 -9.76
N ARG A 30 -18.16 1.60 -9.60
CA ARG A 30 -16.93 0.78 -9.62
C ARG A 30 -16.87 -0.21 -8.48
N SER A 31 -17.22 0.21 -7.27
CA SER A 31 -17.23 -0.67 -6.10
C SER A 31 -18.16 -1.86 -6.32
N LYS A 32 -19.37 -1.61 -6.83
CA LYS A 32 -20.33 -2.67 -7.18
C LYS A 32 -19.80 -3.59 -8.28
N LEU A 33 -19.23 -3.01 -9.34
CA LEU A 33 -18.65 -3.77 -10.44
C LEU A 33 -17.51 -4.66 -9.94
N PHE A 34 -16.54 -4.11 -9.23
CA PHE A 34 -15.36 -4.86 -8.76
C PHE A 34 -15.72 -5.94 -7.75
N GLU A 35 -16.71 -5.69 -6.87
CA GLU A 35 -17.24 -6.74 -6.00
C GLU A 35 -17.89 -7.87 -6.83
N SER A 36 -18.65 -7.55 -7.89
CA SER A 36 -19.28 -8.55 -8.76
C SER A 36 -18.28 -9.39 -9.55
N ILE A 37 -17.13 -8.81 -9.90
CA ILE A 37 -16.01 -9.52 -10.53
C ILE A 37 -15.33 -10.47 -9.54
N GLY A 38 -15.41 -10.19 -8.23
CA GLY A 38 -14.87 -11.06 -7.18
C GLY A 38 -13.56 -10.61 -6.58
N PHE A 39 -13.25 -9.30 -6.63
CA PHE A 39 -12.14 -8.72 -5.89
C PHE A 39 -12.40 -8.81 -4.38
N ASP A 40 -11.35 -9.16 -3.61
CA ASP A 40 -11.42 -9.37 -2.17
C ASP A 40 -11.14 -8.08 -1.38
N PHE A 41 -10.47 -7.11 -1.99
CA PHE A 41 -10.16 -5.84 -1.34
C PHE A 41 -10.02 -4.70 -2.35
N PHE A 42 -10.30 -3.50 -1.88
CA PHE A 42 -10.07 -2.24 -2.60
C PHE A 42 -8.97 -1.45 -1.92
N THR A 43 -8.05 -0.89 -2.69
CA THR A 43 -7.04 0.03 -2.18
C THR A 43 -7.31 1.46 -2.63
N SER A 44 -6.89 2.43 -1.82
CA SER A 44 -6.87 3.84 -2.19
C SER A 44 -5.57 4.51 -1.75
N ASN A 45 -4.98 5.31 -2.64
CA ASN A 45 -3.66 5.93 -2.45
C ASN A 45 -3.78 7.39 -2.02
N GLU A 46 -2.85 7.86 -1.15
CA GLU A 46 -2.70 9.29 -0.86
C GLU A 46 -1.65 9.93 -1.78
N THR A 47 -2.04 10.27 -3.01
CA THR A 47 -1.18 10.93 -4.00
C THR A 47 -1.75 12.27 -4.46
N LYS A 48 -2.79 12.24 -5.27
CA LYS A 48 -3.50 13.42 -5.78
C LYS A 48 -4.79 13.71 -5.02
N SER A 49 -5.26 12.78 -4.18
CA SER A 49 -6.50 12.87 -3.41
C SER A 49 -6.32 12.25 -2.02
N ASN A 50 -7.28 12.52 -1.14
CA ASN A 50 -7.34 11.91 0.19
C ASN A 50 -7.75 10.43 0.07
N PRO A 51 -7.03 9.47 0.69
CA PRO A 51 -7.28 8.04 0.49
C PRO A 51 -8.57 7.56 1.16
N PHE A 52 -9.08 8.28 2.15
CA PHE A 52 -10.28 7.87 2.89
C PHE A 52 -11.59 8.14 2.14
N VAL A 53 -11.63 9.18 1.30
CA VAL A 53 -12.85 9.57 0.58
C VAL A 53 -13.36 8.46 -0.34
N PRO A 54 -12.56 7.87 -1.25
CA PRO A 54 -13.05 6.75 -2.08
C PRO A 54 -13.47 5.54 -1.25
N LEU A 55 -12.77 5.25 -0.14
CA LEU A 55 -13.09 4.12 0.72
C LEU A 55 -14.38 4.33 1.53
N SER A 56 -14.68 5.56 1.93
CA SER A 56 -15.97 5.90 2.56
C SER A 56 -17.14 5.63 1.62
N ILE A 57 -17.03 6.03 0.36
CA ILE A 57 -18.05 5.78 -0.66
C ILE A 57 -18.17 4.26 -0.95
N SER A 58 -17.01 3.57 -1.03
CA SER A 58 -16.96 2.13 -1.25
C SER A 58 -17.54 1.33 -0.09
N SER A 59 -17.47 1.83 1.14
CA SER A 59 -18.00 1.16 2.33
C SER A 59 -19.51 0.99 2.27
N GLU A 60 -20.21 1.98 1.71
CA GLU A 60 -21.66 1.95 1.48
C GLU A 60 -22.04 1.18 0.21
N SER A 61 -21.16 1.20 -0.79
CA SER A 61 -21.45 0.68 -2.14
C SER A 61 -21.06 -0.78 -2.35
N SER A 62 -20.40 -1.41 -1.37
CA SER A 62 -19.96 -2.82 -1.40
C SER A 62 -20.11 -3.47 -0.03
N ASN A 63 -20.19 -4.81 0.02
CA ASN A 63 -20.46 -5.55 1.26
C ASN A 63 -19.36 -6.52 1.67
N LYS A 64 -18.54 -6.99 0.74
CA LYS A 64 -17.55 -8.05 0.98
C LYS A 64 -16.08 -7.58 0.97
N PRO A 65 -15.65 -6.72 0.03
CA PRO A 65 -14.25 -6.37 -0.08
C PRO A 65 -13.74 -5.62 1.16
N GLU A 66 -12.51 -5.96 1.59
CA GLU A 66 -11.77 -5.14 2.56
C GLU A 66 -11.42 -3.79 1.93
N LEU A 67 -11.38 -2.74 2.75
CA LEU A 67 -11.13 -1.36 2.33
C LEU A 67 -9.81 -0.90 2.92
N ILE A 68 -8.78 -0.72 2.09
CA ILE A 68 -7.40 -0.56 2.54
C ILE A 68 -6.83 0.78 2.06
N THR A 69 -6.38 1.64 2.96
CA THR A 69 -5.51 2.76 2.55
C THR A 69 -4.14 2.22 2.14
N SER A 70 -3.66 2.56 0.93
CA SER A 70 -2.37 2.05 0.43
C SER A 70 -1.50 3.17 -0.17
N ILE A 71 -1.08 4.10 0.59
CA ILE A 71 -1.15 4.23 2.04
C ILE A 71 -1.80 5.56 2.45
N ALA A 72 -2.20 5.70 3.73
CA ALA A 72 -2.41 6.99 4.36
C ALA A 72 -1.09 7.45 4.99
N LEU A 73 -0.83 8.77 4.95
CA LEU A 73 0.39 9.36 5.50
C LEU A 73 0.19 9.62 7.00
N ALA A 74 0.98 8.94 7.85
CA ALA A 74 0.86 9.05 9.29
C ALA A 74 1.27 10.45 9.80
N PHE A 75 2.46 10.93 9.43
CA PHE A 75 3.08 12.10 10.07
C PHE A 75 2.54 13.48 9.63
N VAL A 76 1.54 13.49 8.77
CA VAL A 76 0.82 14.70 8.38
C VAL A 76 -0.51 14.87 9.14
N ARG A 77 -0.84 13.86 9.97
CA ARG A 77 -2.05 13.82 10.83
C ARG A 77 -1.65 13.48 12.27
N SER A 78 -2.48 13.85 13.23
CA SER A 78 -2.32 13.38 14.60
C SER A 78 -2.76 11.92 14.73
N PRO A 79 -2.26 11.16 15.72
CA PRO A 79 -2.80 9.82 16.03
C PRO A 79 -4.31 9.85 16.32
N MET A 80 -4.80 10.89 16.97
CA MET A 80 -6.23 11.09 17.27
C MET A 80 -7.06 11.22 15.99
N ASP A 81 -6.61 12.04 15.02
CA ASP A 81 -7.31 12.20 13.73
C ASP A 81 -7.43 10.87 12.97
N LEU A 82 -6.33 10.10 12.90
CA LEU A 82 -6.38 8.77 12.26
C LEU A 82 -7.17 7.75 13.08
N ALA A 83 -7.18 7.85 14.39
CA ALA A 83 -8.01 6.99 15.22
C ALA A 83 -9.50 7.21 14.92
N TYR A 84 -9.97 8.48 14.87
CA TYR A 84 -11.36 8.79 14.53
C TYR A 84 -11.76 8.27 13.15
N ILE A 85 -11.03 8.65 12.11
CA ILE A 85 -11.43 8.25 10.76
C ILE A 85 -11.40 6.73 10.55
N SER A 86 -10.47 6.04 11.22
CA SER A 86 -10.40 4.58 11.16
C SER A 86 -11.55 3.92 11.91
N TRP A 87 -11.95 4.50 13.04
CA TRP A 87 -13.08 4.03 13.84
C TRP A 87 -14.40 4.17 13.10
N ASP A 88 -14.60 5.34 12.47
CA ASP A 88 -15.79 5.59 11.68
C ASP A 88 -15.86 4.68 10.44
N LEU A 89 -14.75 4.53 9.71
CA LEU A 89 -14.69 3.62 8.56
C LEU A 89 -14.88 2.16 8.96
N GLN A 90 -14.37 1.74 10.11
CA GLN A 90 -14.60 0.40 10.64
C GLN A 90 -16.07 0.15 10.96
N ARG A 91 -16.72 1.15 11.56
CA ARG A 91 -18.14 1.10 11.89
C ARG A 91 -19.03 1.03 10.64
N ILE A 92 -18.86 2.00 9.71
CA ILE A 92 -19.71 2.07 8.50
C ILE A 92 -19.42 0.93 7.51
N SER A 93 -18.21 0.39 7.47
CA SER A 93 -17.88 -0.76 6.63
C SER A 93 -18.20 -2.11 7.27
N ASN A 94 -18.76 -2.12 8.49
CA ASN A 94 -19.02 -3.34 9.25
C ASN A 94 -17.79 -4.24 9.41
N GLY A 95 -16.68 -3.64 9.85
CA GLY A 95 -15.46 -4.37 10.21
C GLY A 95 -14.50 -4.69 9.06
N ARG A 96 -14.68 -4.07 7.88
CA ARG A 96 -13.87 -4.34 6.67
C ARG A 96 -12.71 -3.37 6.46
N PHE A 97 -12.59 -2.33 7.27
CA PHE A 97 -11.56 -1.33 7.08
C PHE A 97 -10.18 -1.81 7.56
N VAL A 98 -9.14 -1.49 6.78
CA VAL A 98 -7.74 -1.77 7.11
C VAL A 98 -6.95 -0.47 6.92
N LEU A 99 -6.32 0.01 7.99
CA LEU A 99 -5.51 1.22 7.96
C LEU A 99 -4.08 0.90 7.50
N GLY A 100 -3.80 1.14 6.23
CA GLY A 100 -2.43 1.08 5.69
C GLY A 100 -1.73 2.41 5.88
N LEU A 101 -0.64 2.42 6.67
CA LEU A 101 0.12 3.61 7.07
C LEU A 101 1.51 3.64 6.47
N GLY A 102 2.00 4.85 6.19
CA GLY A 102 3.40 5.09 5.84
C GLY A 102 3.92 6.42 6.36
N SER A 103 5.23 6.47 6.61
CA SER A 103 5.91 7.64 7.17
C SER A 103 6.12 8.78 6.16
N GLN A 104 6.02 8.52 4.87
CA GLN A 104 6.46 9.39 3.78
C GLN A 104 7.97 9.73 3.88
N VAL A 105 8.51 10.46 2.94
CA VAL A 105 9.90 10.92 2.93
C VAL A 105 10.00 12.37 3.41
N ARG A 106 11.16 12.73 4.00
CA ARG A 106 11.42 14.05 4.59
C ARG A 106 11.01 15.21 3.70
N GLY A 107 11.36 15.16 2.40
CA GLY A 107 11.06 16.24 1.46
C GLY A 107 9.57 16.56 1.35
N HIS A 108 8.71 15.55 1.34
CA HIS A 108 7.27 15.74 1.31
C HIS A 108 6.72 16.22 2.65
N ILE A 109 7.16 15.64 3.78
CA ILE A 109 6.71 16.09 5.11
C ILE A 109 7.00 17.57 5.30
N VAL A 110 8.24 18.01 5.07
CA VAL A 110 8.67 19.39 5.34
C VAL A 110 8.16 20.38 4.29
N ARG A 111 8.28 20.05 2.98
CA ARG A 111 8.07 21.03 1.91
C ARG A 111 6.66 21.00 1.30
N ARG A 112 5.96 19.87 1.38
CA ARG A 112 4.58 19.75 0.86
C ARG A 112 3.54 19.89 1.96
N PHE A 113 3.81 19.37 3.17
CA PHE A 113 2.86 19.35 4.28
C PHE A 113 3.22 20.33 5.40
N SER A 114 4.35 21.06 5.29
CA SER A 114 4.82 22.01 6.33
C SER A 114 4.97 21.37 7.72
N GLY A 115 5.23 20.07 7.76
CA GLY A 115 5.40 19.32 9.00
C GLY A 115 6.86 19.23 9.44
N GLU A 116 7.06 18.87 10.70
CA GLU A 116 8.39 18.60 11.26
C GLU A 116 8.86 17.18 10.94
N TRP A 117 10.14 17.05 10.64
CA TRP A 117 10.77 15.77 10.38
C TRP A 117 11.51 15.25 11.61
N HIS A 118 11.14 14.05 12.03
CA HIS A 118 11.79 13.29 13.09
C HIS A 118 12.19 11.89 12.61
N PRO A 119 13.06 11.17 13.33
CA PRO A 119 13.38 9.77 13.03
C PRO A 119 12.11 8.94 12.90
N PRO A 120 11.86 8.30 11.73
CA PRO A 120 10.54 7.76 11.43
C PRO A 120 10.18 6.47 12.20
N ILE A 121 11.16 5.73 12.69
CA ILE A 121 10.91 4.42 13.33
C ILE A 121 10.32 4.62 14.74
N ASP A 122 10.99 5.41 15.57
CA ASP A 122 10.57 5.65 16.96
C ASP A 122 9.28 6.45 16.98
N ARG A 123 9.17 7.46 16.09
CA ARG A 123 7.92 8.21 15.93
C ARG A 123 6.75 7.33 15.46
N MET A 124 6.98 6.36 14.56
CA MET A 124 5.92 5.45 14.12
C MET A 124 5.51 4.50 15.24
N ARG A 125 6.45 4.04 16.05
CA ARG A 125 6.17 3.20 17.22
C ARG A 125 5.20 3.91 18.16
N GLU A 126 5.54 5.12 18.59
CA GLU A 126 4.68 5.93 19.46
C GLU A 126 3.32 6.23 18.80
N TYR A 127 3.32 6.48 17.49
CA TYR A 127 2.09 6.72 16.73
C TYR A 127 1.12 5.55 16.82
N LEU A 128 1.62 4.32 16.68
CA LEU A 128 0.82 3.10 16.77
C LEU A 128 0.35 2.83 18.21
N GLU A 129 1.22 3.05 19.18
CA GLU A 129 0.88 2.93 20.61
C GLU A 129 -0.21 3.93 21.01
N CYS A 130 -0.13 5.18 20.53
CA CYS A 130 -1.18 6.18 20.72
C CYS A 130 -2.53 5.71 20.15
N ILE A 131 -2.55 5.25 18.89
CA ILE A 131 -3.80 4.76 18.28
C ILE A 131 -4.39 3.60 19.09
N ASP A 132 -3.56 2.65 19.49
CA ASP A 132 -4.02 1.51 20.30
C ASP A 132 -4.63 1.97 21.63
N GLN A 133 -3.99 2.88 22.37
CA GLN A 133 -4.54 3.43 23.60
C GLN A 133 -5.84 4.21 23.37
N ILE A 134 -5.94 5.00 22.29
CA ILE A 134 -7.15 5.75 21.95
C ILE A 134 -8.31 4.77 21.68
N TRP A 135 -8.09 3.74 20.86
CA TRP A 135 -9.12 2.75 20.57
C TRP A 135 -9.51 1.92 21.80
N ASN A 136 -8.54 1.58 22.67
CA ASN A 136 -8.83 0.90 23.93
C ASN A 136 -9.64 1.79 24.88
N ASN A 137 -9.36 3.10 24.93
CA ASN A 137 -10.19 4.04 25.70
C ASN A 137 -11.64 4.04 25.19
N TRP A 138 -11.85 4.14 23.88
CA TRP A 138 -13.20 4.18 23.30
C TRP A 138 -13.96 2.86 23.44
N GLN A 139 -13.27 1.73 23.33
CA GLN A 139 -13.89 0.40 23.39
C GLN A 139 -14.19 -0.05 24.80
N ASN A 140 -13.28 0.21 25.74
CA ASN A 140 -13.25 -0.42 27.05
C ASN A 140 -13.32 0.59 28.21
N ASP A 141 -13.50 1.89 27.90
CA ASP A 141 -13.48 2.99 28.88
C ASP A 141 -12.18 3.02 29.72
N SER A 142 -11.07 2.54 29.13
CA SER A 142 -9.77 2.52 29.79
C SER A 142 -9.19 3.95 29.85
N PRO A 143 -8.36 4.29 30.88
CA PRO A 143 -7.76 5.61 30.97
C PRO A 143 -6.91 5.93 29.72
N LEU A 144 -7.07 7.15 29.17
CA LEU A 144 -6.20 7.68 28.12
C LEU A 144 -5.10 8.51 28.77
N ASN A 145 -3.87 8.01 28.78
CA ASN A 145 -2.72 8.72 29.36
C ASN A 145 -1.43 8.24 28.67
N TYR A 146 -1.25 8.66 27.41
CA TYR A 146 -0.02 8.39 26.68
C TYR A 146 0.96 9.54 26.80
N LYS A 147 2.20 9.26 27.21
CA LYS A 147 3.30 10.22 27.31
C LYS A 147 4.54 9.63 26.63
N GLY A 148 4.90 10.18 25.50
CA GLY A 148 6.07 9.79 24.70
C GLY A 148 6.94 11.00 24.35
N ASP A 149 7.96 10.75 23.57
CA ASP A 149 8.86 11.82 23.08
C ASP A 149 8.22 12.65 21.95
N TYR A 150 7.33 12.04 21.18
CA TYR A 150 6.68 12.67 20.01
C TYR A 150 5.22 13.01 20.24
N TYR A 151 4.54 12.27 21.10
CA TYR A 151 3.10 12.42 21.33
C TYR A 151 2.75 12.41 22.82
N ASN A 152 1.86 13.32 23.21
CA ASN A 152 1.26 13.37 24.54
C ASN A 152 -0.25 13.46 24.37
N ILE A 153 -0.99 12.43 24.81
CA ILE A 153 -2.44 12.34 24.64
C ILE A 153 -3.04 11.85 25.95
N ASP A 154 -3.63 12.75 26.74
CA ASP A 154 -4.17 12.49 28.07
C ASP A 154 -5.56 13.10 28.32
N LEU A 155 -6.21 13.60 27.25
CA LEU A 155 -7.54 14.21 27.35
C LEU A 155 -8.55 13.45 26.48
N MET A 156 -9.56 12.88 27.13
CA MET A 156 -10.78 12.37 26.51
C MET A 156 -11.97 12.64 27.43
N THR A 157 -12.87 13.51 27.02
CA THR A 157 -14.11 13.75 27.74
C THR A 157 -15.26 12.94 27.13
N PRO A 158 -16.34 12.66 27.87
CA PRO A 158 -17.47 11.92 27.33
C PRO A 158 -18.08 12.52 26.05
N PHE A 159 -17.99 13.83 25.86
CA PHE A 159 -18.50 14.53 24.71
C PHE A 159 -17.73 14.17 23.41
N PHE A 160 -16.44 13.86 23.51
CA PHE A 160 -15.57 13.52 22.36
C PHE A 160 -15.33 12.02 22.19
N ASN A 161 -15.80 11.21 23.13
CA ASN A 161 -15.66 9.74 23.05
C ASN A 161 -16.76 9.17 22.14
N PRO A 162 -16.41 8.56 20.98
CA PRO A 162 -17.39 8.00 20.04
C PRO A 162 -18.07 6.72 20.56
N GLY A 163 -17.59 6.18 21.68
CA GLY A 163 -18.04 4.91 22.23
C GLY A 163 -17.57 3.67 21.46
N PRO A 164 -17.95 2.48 21.95
CA PRO A 164 -17.50 1.22 21.40
C PRO A 164 -18.09 0.89 20.02
N ILE A 165 -17.40 0.02 19.30
CA ILE A 165 -17.88 -0.60 18.06
C ILE A 165 -18.19 -2.08 18.27
N ASN A 166 -19.12 -2.63 17.47
CA ASN A 166 -19.51 -4.04 17.54
C ASN A 166 -18.65 -4.95 16.66
N THR A 167 -17.56 -4.44 16.12
CA THR A 167 -16.61 -5.17 15.27
C THR A 167 -15.26 -5.28 15.97
N LYS A 168 -14.33 -6.05 15.38
CA LYS A 168 -12.92 -6.01 15.80
C LYS A 168 -12.34 -4.62 15.50
N PHE A 169 -11.27 -4.24 16.18
CA PHE A 169 -10.49 -3.04 15.86
C PHE A 169 -10.04 -3.05 14.40
N PRO A 170 -9.90 -1.87 13.78
CA PRO A 170 -9.29 -1.79 12.46
C PRO A 170 -7.90 -2.45 12.47
N LYS A 171 -7.61 -3.29 11.47
CA LYS A 171 -6.24 -3.78 11.30
C LYS A 171 -5.36 -2.60 10.88
N ILE A 172 -4.13 -2.55 11.39
CA ILE A 172 -3.11 -1.61 10.91
C ILE A 172 -2.06 -2.41 10.15
N ILE A 173 -1.68 -1.96 8.95
CA ILE A 173 -0.58 -2.50 8.16
C ILE A 173 0.39 -1.40 7.79
N LEU A 174 1.71 -1.66 7.81
CA LEU A 174 2.73 -0.64 7.62
C LEU A 174 3.42 -0.76 6.27
N ALA A 175 3.58 0.36 5.58
CA ALA A 175 4.46 0.43 4.42
C ALA A 175 5.92 0.43 4.87
N ALA A 176 6.68 -0.53 4.38
CA ALA A 176 8.09 -0.65 4.70
C ALA A 176 8.94 -1.02 3.49
N VAL A 177 10.11 -0.38 3.42
CA VAL A 177 11.16 -0.64 2.42
C VAL A 177 12.42 -1.16 3.08
N ASN A 178 12.68 -0.77 4.34
CA ASN A 178 13.92 -1.06 5.06
C ASN A 178 13.68 -1.93 6.30
N LYS A 179 14.75 -2.60 6.73
CA LYS A 179 14.75 -3.57 7.84
C LYS A 179 14.02 -3.10 9.09
N LYS A 180 14.35 -1.92 9.62
CA LYS A 180 13.79 -1.43 10.90
C LYS A 180 12.27 -1.22 10.84
N MET A 181 11.74 -0.69 9.74
CA MET A 181 10.28 -0.52 9.58
C MET A 181 9.60 -1.89 9.35
N SER A 182 10.28 -2.84 8.71
CA SER A 182 9.77 -4.22 8.57
C SER A 182 9.74 -4.96 9.92
N GLU A 183 10.76 -4.78 10.74
CA GLU A 183 10.80 -5.30 12.12
C GLU A 183 9.65 -4.71 12.95
N LEU A 184 9.48 -3.37 12.91
CA LEU A 184 8.37 -2.68 13.57
C LEU A 184 6.99 -3.19 13.07
N SER A 185 6.87 -3.45 11.76
CA SER A 185 5.65 -4.04 11.22
C SER A 185 5.34 -5.41 11.85
N GLY A 186 6.33 -6.28 11.94
CA GLY A 186 6.17 -7.58 12.61
C GLY A 186 5.90 -7.48 14.12
N GLU A 187 6.33 -6.41 14.75
CA GLU A 187 6.18 -6.18 16.20
C GLU A 187 4.83 -5.58 16.57
N PHE A 188 4.33 -4.60 15.83
CA PHE A 188 3.18 -3.77 16.22
C PHE A 188 1.99 -3.81 15.25
N SER A 189 2.14 -4.34 14.03
CA SER A 189 1.06 -4.28 13.04
C SER A 189 0.49 -5.65 12.65
N SER A 190 -0.58 -5.64 11.88
CA SER A 190 -1.23 -6.82 11.31
C SER A 190 -0.72 -7.16 9.90
N GLY A 191 0.29 -6.44 9.39
CA GLY A 191 0.81 -6.70 8.06
C GLY A 191 1.76 -5.64 7.53
N ILE A 192 2.30 -5.92 6.35
CA ILE A 192 3.24 -5.05 5.63
C ILE A 192 2.72 -4.73 4.22
N ILE A 193 2.86 -3.47 3.82
CA ILE A 193 2.69 -3.02 2.44
C ILE A 193 4.07 -2.90 1.80
N LEU A 194 4.32 -3.71 0.79
CA LEU A 194 5.56 -3.69 0.03
C LEU A 194 5.50 -2.63 -1.07
N HIS A 195 6.63 -1.98 -1.32
CA HIS A 195 6.73 -0.94 -2.34
C HIS A 195 6.89 -1.54 -3.74
N GLY A 196 6.45 -0.83 -4.78
CA GLY A 196 6.68 -1.24 -6.17
C GLY A 196 8.17 -1.40 -6.52
N PHE A 197 9.05 -0.61 -5.89
CA PHE A 197 10.50 -0.79 -6.01
C PHE A 197 11.00 -1.86 -5.01
N THR A 198 10.58 -3.10 -5.22
CA THR A 198 10.93 -4.26 -4.37
C THR A 198 11.09 -5.51 -5.23
N THR A 199 12.11 -6.30 -4.99
CA THR A 199 12.36 -7.58 -5.68
C THR A 199 12.04 -8.77 -4.78
N LYS A 200 11.68 -9.91 -5.36
CA LYS A 200 11.46 -11.16 -4.62
C LYS A 200 12.66 -11.51 -3.73
N LYS A 201 13.88 -11.39 -4.26
CA LYS A 201 15.13 -11.64 -3.55
C LYS A 201 15.27 -10.75 -2.32
N TYR A 202 14.95 -9.46 -2.46
CA TYR A 202 15.02 -8.51 -1.35
C TYR A 202 13.98 -8.82 -0.26
N VAL A 203 12.75 -9.11 -0.65
CA VAL A 203 11.69 -9.52 0.29
C VAL A 203 12.13 -10.74 1.10
N GLN A 204 12.53 -11.82 0.41
CA GLN A 204 12.84 -13.09 1.06
C GLN A 204 14.10 -13.05 1.92
N LYS A 205 15.16 -12.35 1.48
CA LYS A 205 16.43 -12.32 2.19
C LYS A 205 16.57 -11.17 3.18
N THR A 206 15.75 -10.13 3.07
CA THR A 206 15.90 -8.92 3.90
C THR A 206 14.66 -8.61 4.72
N LEU A 207 13.46 -8.51 4.09
CA LEU A 207 12.28 -8.01 4.81
C LEU A 207 11.61 -9.09 5.65
N LEU A 208 11.34 -10.26 5.09
CA LEU A 208 10.70 -11.37 5.82
C LEU A 208 11.45 -11.80 7.08
N PRO A 209 12.79 -11.95 7.08
CA PRO A 209 13.52 -12.27 8.31
C PRO A 209 13.29 -11.26 9.44
N GLU A 210 13.18 -9.97 9.12
CA GLU A 210 12.92 -8.94 10.13
C GLU A 210 11.47 -8.99 10.64
N ILE A 211 10.50 -9.17 9.75
CA ILE A 211 9.07 -9.32 10.12
C ILE A 211 8.89 -10.52 11.06
N HIS A 212 9.54 -11.66 10.77
CA HIS A 212 9.40 -12.90 11.53
C HIS A 212 9.92 -12.81 12.97
N LYS A 213 10.74 -11.81 13.30
CA LYS A 213 11.18 -11.55 14.69
C LYS A 213 10.04 -11.01 15.55
N GLY A 214 9.08 -10.32 14.97
CA GLY A 214 8.06 -9.57 15.68
C GLY A 214 7.02 -10.47 16.39
N LYS A 215 6.55 -10.00 17.55
CA LYS A 215 5.54 -10.72 18.37
C LYS A 215 4.19 -10.83 17.66
N ASN A 216 3.75 -9.77 17.00
CA ASN A 216 2.46 -9.76 16.29
C ASN A 216 2.50 -10.68 15.09
N TYR A 217 3.61 -10.72 14.35
CA TYR A 217 3.74 -11.69 13.27
C TYR A 217 3.59 -13.13 13.78
N LYS A 218 4.27 -13.49 14.88
CA LYS A 218 4.18 -14.84 15.46
C LYS A 218 2.76 -15.20 15.94
N LYS A 219 2.02 -14.21 16.43
CA LYS A 219 0.62 -14.37 16.87
C LYS A 219 -0.35 -14.47 15.69
N LEU A 220 -0.12 -13.68 14.64
CA LEU A 220 -1.03 -13.49 13.50
C LEU A 220 -0.52 -14.16 12.22
N LYS A 221 0.43 -15.06 12.31
CA LYS A 221 1.19 -15.62 11.18
C LYS A 221 0.33 -16.00 9.97
N ASP A 222 -0.81 -16.65 10.18
CA ASP A 222 -1.70 -17.08 9.10
C ASP A 222 -2.65 -15.96 8.60
N GLU A 223 -2.82 -14.89 9.37
CA GLU A 223 -3.63 -13.72 9.06
C GLU A 223 -2.80 -12.48 8.74
N PHE A 224 -1.46 -12.55 8.92
CA PHE A 224 -0.58 -11.41 8.68
C PHE A 224 -0.56 -11.05 7.20
N ILE A 225 -0.94 -9.82 6.89
CA ILE A 225 -1.05 -9.32 5.53
C ILE A 225 0.33 -9.02 4.97
N ILE A 226 0.68 -9.64 3.84
CA ILE A 226 1.87 -9.31 3.07
C ILE A 226 1.41 -8.99 1.65
N THR A 227 1.49 -7.71 1.26
CA THR A 227 1.10 -7.32 -0.09
C THR A 227 2.18 -7.71 -1.10
N SER A 228 1.82 -7.83 -2.38
CA SER A 228 2.80 -7.97 -3.44
C SER A 228 3.64 -6.70 -3.59
N GLY A 229 4.94 -6.88 -3.83
CA GLY A 229 5.84 -5.81 -4.28
C GLY A 229 6.12 -5.94 -5.78
N GLY A 230 6.83 -4.97 -6.36
CA GLY A 230 7.14 -4.97 -7.79
C GLY A 230 5.98 -4.46 -8.66
N PHE A 231 6.14 -4.67 -9.96
CA PHE A 231 5.19 -4.23 -10.98
C PHE A 231 4.63 -5.44 -11.74
N LEU A 232 3.40 -5.32 -12.22
CA LEU A 232 2.70 -6.36 -12.96
C LEU A 232 2.06 -5.77 -14.22
N ILE A 233 2.34 -6.39 -15.37
CA ILE A 233 1.65 -6.18 -16.63
C ILE A 233 1.00 -7.51 -17.02
N VAL A 234 -0.32 -7.48 -17.20
CA VAL A 234 -1.08 -8.60 -17.79
C VAL A 234 -1.68 -8.07 -19.08
N SER A 235 -1.14 -8.47 -20.23
CA SER A 235 -1.54 -7.96 -21.55
C SER A 235 -1.06 -8.90 -22.65
N ASP A 236 -1.81 -8.92 -23.77
CA ASP A 236 -1.42 -9.55 -25.04
C ASP A 236 -1.10 -8.50 -26.13
N ASP A 237 -1.26 -7.19 -25.84
CA ASP A 237 -0.94 -6.09 -26.74
C ASP A 237 0.52 -5.66 -26.58
N ASP A 238 1.36 -6.04 -27.53
CA ASP A 238 2.81 -5.71 -27.53
C ASP A 238 3.08 -4.20 -27.47
N ASN A 239 2.29 -3.36 -28.14
CA ASN A 239 2.48 -1.91 -28.10
C ASN A 239 2.17 -1.33 -26.71
N ASN A 240 1.10 -1.81 -26.07
CA ASN A 240 0.73 -1.43 -24.71
C ASN A 240 1.80 -1.92 -23.71
N ILE A 241 2.27 -3.16 -23.86
CA ILE A 241 3.35 -3.72 -23.06
C ILE A 241 4.59 -2.84 -23.14
N GLN A 242 5.06 -2.52 -24.36
CA GLN A 242 6.28 -1.77 -24.55
C GLN A 242 6.21 -0.35 -23.97
N LYS A 243 5.08 0.32 -24.13
CA LYS A 243 4.84 1.64 -23.52
C LYS A 243 4.89 1.58 -21.98
N LYS A 244 4.26 0.57 -21.38
CA LYS A 244 4.27 0.37 -19.91
C LYS A 244 5.64 -0.02 -19.39
N VAL A 245 6.37 -0.86 -20.11
CA VAL A 245 7.75 -1.25 -19.78
C VAL A 245 8.63 -0.02 -19.66
N GLU A 246 8.59 0.91 -20.60
CA GLU A 246 9.41 2.13 -20.55
C GLU A 246 8.98 3.08 -19.41
N GLN A 247 7.70 3.16 -19.12
CA GLN A 247 7.21 3.90 -17.94
C GLN A 247 7.72 3.29 -16.63
N ILE A 248 7.66 1.97 -16.50
CA ILE A 248 8.16 1.26 -15.31
C ILE A 248 9.67 1.36 -15.21
N ARG A 249 10.41 1.25 -16.33
CA ARG A 249 11.87 1.46 -16.39
C ARG A 249 12.25 2.83 -15.84
N SER A 250 11.53 3.86 -16.24
CA SER A 250 11.72 5.23 -15.73
C SER A 250 11.44 5.34 -14.23
N GLN A 251 10.38 4.67 -13.73
CA GLN A 251 10.08 4.62 -12.30
C GLN A 251 11.15 3.85 -11.50
N VAL A 252 11.61 2.72 -12.02
CA VAL A 252 12.70 1.93 -11.40
C VAL A 252 13.97 2.78 -11.32
N ALA A 253 14.35 3.48 -12.39
CA ALA A 253 15.51 4.38 -12.40
C ALA A 253 15.38 5.51 -11.37
N PHE A 254 14.20 6.12 -11.26
CA PHE A 254 13.90 7.16 -10.28
C PHE A 254 14.06 6.64 -8.84
N TYR A 255 13.45 5.51 -8.49
CA TYR A 255 13.56 4.94 -7.16
C TYR A 255 15.00 4.48 -6.85
N ALA A 256 15.68 3.86 -7.80
CA ALA A 256 17.07 3.42 -7.65
C ALA A 256 18.05 4.58 -7.38
N SER A 257 17.73 5.80 -7.83
CA SER A 257 18.50 7.02 -7.53
C SER A 257 18.33 7.52 -6.10
N THR A 258 17.30 7.04 -5.39
CA THR A 258 16.94 7.55 -4.06
C THR A 258 17.67 6.76 -2.96
N LYS A 259 18.40 7.47 -2.08
CA LYS A 259 19.22 6.85 -1.02
C LYS A 259 18.47 5.87 -0.11
N SER A 260 17.19 6.15 0.19
CA SER A 260 16.38 5.28 1.05
C SER A 260 16.08 3.91 0.44
N TYR A 261 16.21 3.74 -0.88
CA TYR A 261 15.97 2.48 -1.59
C TYR A 261 17.27 1.74 -1.96
N ARG A 262 18.42 2.28 -1.61
CA ARG A 262 19.74 1.73 -1.99
C ARG A 262 19.91 0.25 -1.64
N LYS A 263 19.36 -0.18 -0.51
CA LYS A 263 19.46 -1.59 -0.04
C LYS A 263 18.85 -2.60 -1.00
N VAL A 264 17.85 -2.19 -1.80
CA VAL A 264 17.26 -3.02 -2.85
C VAL A 264 18.25 -3.25 -4.00
N MET A 265 19.06 -2.24 -4.34
CA MET A 265 20.10 -2.35 -5.38
C MET A 265 21.30 -3.18 -4.89
N GLU A 266 21.73 -2.96 -3.66
CA GLU A 266 22.90 -3.62 -3.04
C GLU A 266 22.74 -5.17 -3.02
N ILE A 267 21.55 -5.71 -2.74
CA ILE A 267 21.36 -7.16 -2.67
C ILE A 267 21.58 -7.86 -4.02
N HIS A 268 21.55 -7.09 -5.10
CA HIS A 268 21.78 -7.56 -6.46
C HIS A 268 23.19 -7.25 -6.98
N GLY A 269 24.03 -6.51 -6.21
CA GLY A 269 25.36 -6.08 -6.66
C GLY A 269 25.31 -4.90 -7.64
N TRP A 270 24.24 -4.06 -7.56
CA TRP A 270 24.04 -2.93 -8.48
C TRP A 270 24.39 -1.57 -7.86
N GLU A 271 25.31 -1.53 -6.90
CA GLU A 271 25.70 -0.32 -6.17
C GLU A 271 26.25 0.76 -7.10
N ALA A 272 27.11 0.35 -8.05
CA ALA A 272 27.70 1.28 -9.01
C ALA A 272 26.66 1.97 -9.90
N ILE A 273 25.59 1.22 -10.28
CA ILE A 273 24.48 1.76 -11.06
C ILE A 273 23.65 2.72 -10.20
N ALA A 274 23.37 2.36 -8.95
CA ALA A 274 22.67 3.24 -8.01
C ALA A 274 23.43 4.55 -7.78
N ASP A 275 24.76 4.51 -7.67
CA ASP A 275 25.61 5.70 -7.54
C ASP A 275 25.56 6.59 -8.80
N LYS A 276 25.56 5.99 -9.98
CA LYS A 276 25.45 6.72 -11.23
C LYS A 276 24.06 7.36 -11.39
N LEU A 277 23.01 6.63 -11.06
CA LEU A 277 21.63 7.13 -11.05
C LEU A 277 21.46 8.29 -10.06
N TYR A 278 22.02 8.17 -8.84
CA TYR A 278 22.01 9.25 -7.87
C TYR A 278 22.69 10.53 -8.41
N ARG A 279 23.88 10.41 -9.01
CA ARG A 279 24.57 11.55 -9.65
C ARG A 279 23.73 12.18 -10.76
N TYR A 280 23.11 11.36 -11.64
CA TYR A 280 22.25 11.88 -12.70
C TYR A 280 21.02 12.60 -12.13
N SER A 281 20.44 12.12 -11.03
CA SER A 281 19.30 12.80 -10.39
C SER A 281 19.70 14.15 -9.78
N VAL A 282 20.89 14.28 -9.21
CA VAL A 282 21.43 15.55 -8.69
C VAL A 282 21.74 16.53 -9.79
N ASP A 283 22.28 16.04 -10.93
CA ASP A 283 22.60 16.83 -12.12
C ASP A 283 21.36 17.20 -12.96
N GLY A 284 20.17 16.72 -12.60
CA GLY A 284 18.93 16.95 -13.39
C GLY A 284 18.85 16.18 -14.71
N LYS A 285 19.68 15.15 -14.92
CA LYS A 285 19.77 14.35 -16.15
C LYS A 285 18.74 13.20 -16.17
N TRP A 286 17.49 13.52 -15.90
CA TRP A 286 16.41 12.53 -15.69
C TRP A 286 16.15 11.65 -16.92
N GLU A 287 16.23 12.24 -18.12
CA GLU A 287 16.01 11.55 -19.41
C GLU A 287 17.07 10.47 -19.72
N LYS A 288 18.25 10.54 -19.07
CA LYS A 288 19.34 9.56 -19.25
C LYS A 288 19.28 8.40 -18.25
N MET A 289 18.47 8.52 -17.21
CA MET A 289 18.43 7.53 -16.14
C MET A 289 17.83 6.18 -16.56
N PRO A 290 16.75 6.11 -17.35
CA PRO A 290 16.14 4.84 -17.75
C PRO A 290 17.11 3.92 -18.50
N SER A 291 18.00 4.47 -19.33
CA SER A 291 18.98 3.68 -20.11
C SER A 291 20.03 2.94 -19.25
N LEU A 292 20.12 3.26 -17.95
CA LEU A 292 20.98 2.55 -16.99
C LEU A 292 20.33 1.31 -16.39
N ILE A 293 19.04 1.13 -16.58
CA ILE A 293 18.30 -0.05 -16.13
C ILE A 293 18.23 -1.06 -17.27
N SER A 294 19.02 -2.13 -17.18
CA SER A 294 18.98 -3.22 -18.15
C SER A 294 17.68 -4.02 -18.07
N ASP A 295 17.39 -4.83 -19.09
CA ASP A 295 16.22 -5.72 -19.08
C ASP A 295 16.30 -6.74 -17.92
N ASP A 296 17.46 -7.35 -17.69
CA ASP A 296 17.68 -8.27 -16.58
C ASP A 296 17.40 -7.62 -15.20
N MET A 297 17.76 -6.34 -15.05
CA MET A 297 17.43 -5.59 -13.84
C MET A 297 15.93 -5.34 -13.73
N LEU A 298 15.29 -5.00 -14.84
CA LEU A 298 13.86 -4.72 -14.87
C LEU A 298 13.03 -5.95 -14.55
N ASP A 299 13.44 -7.13 -15.02
CA ASP A 299 12.79 -8.43 -14.77
C ASP A 299 12.73 -8.80 -13.28
N GLU A 300 13.67 -8.32 -12.47
CA GLU A 300 13.59 -8.49 -11.03
C GLU A 300 12.41 -7.72 -10.41
N PHE A 301 12.07 -6.55 -10.94
CA PHE A 301 11.00 -5.68 -10.45
C PHE A 301 9.66 -5.94 -11.14
N LEU A 302 9.65 -6.38 -12.39
CA LEU A 302 8.47 -6.45 -13.24
C LEU A 302 8.11 -7.91 -13.56
N LEU A 303 6.81 -8.20 -13.58
CA LEU A 303 6.27 -9.41 -14.20
C LEU A 303 5.43 -9.01 -15.41
N ILE A 304 5.79 -9.52 -16.59
CA ILE A 304 4.99 -9.42 -17.82
C ILE A 304 4.38 -10.78 -18.12
N THR A 305 3.09 -10.82 -18.38
CA THR A 305 2.38 -12.07 -18.66
C THR A 305 1.11 -11.80 -19.45
N ASN A 306 0.65 -12.79 -20.23
CA ASN A 306 -0.70 -12.82 -20.77
C ASN A 306 -1.68 -13.38 -19.73
N ILE A 307 -3.00 -13.34 -20.04
CA ILE A 307 -4.05 -13.77 -19.11
C ILE A 307 -3.98 -15.27 -18.81
N HIS A 308 -3.58 -16.11 -19.78
CA HIS A 308 -3.53 -17.59 -19.65
C HIS A 308 -2.42 -18.04 -18.71
N ASP A 309 -1.24 -17.44 -18.83
CA ASP A 309 -0.07 -17.77 -18.00
C ASP A 309 -0.09 -17.08 -16.64
N ALA A 310 -0.86 -16.00 -16.50
CA ALA A 310 -0.88 -15.13 -15.33
C ALA A 310 -1.07 -15.89 -14.01
N PRO A 311 -2.00 -16.86 -13.86
CA PRO A 311 -2.19 -17.58 -12.60
C PRO A 311 -0.91 -18.27 -12.11
N LYS A 312 -0.21 -18.97 -13.00
CA LYS A 312 1.02 -19.69 -12.67
C LYS A 312 2.18 -18.72 -12.40
N LYS A 313 2.37 -17.74 -13.28
CA LYS A 313 3.49 -16.78 -13.17
C LYS A 313 3.34 -15.88 -11.93
N ILE A 314 2.13 -15.42 -11.62
CA ILE A 314 1.81 -14.64 -10.43
C ILE A 314 2.10 -15.43 -9.15
N LYS A 315 1.59 -16.65 -9.03
CA LYS A 315 1.86 -17.53 -7.88
C LYS A 315 3.35 -17.77 -7.67
N ASN A 316 4.10 -17.90 -8.74
CA ASN A 316 5.55 -18.14 -8.68
C ASN A 316 6.33 -16.87 -8.29
N LYS A 317 6.03 -15.73 -8.91
CA LYS A 317 6.71 -14.44 -8.64
C LYS A 317 6.42 -13.97 -7.22
N TYR A 318 5.15 -14.02 -6.78
CA TYR A 318 4.67 -13.46 -5.52
C TYR A 318 4.36 -14.51 -4.45
N ASN A 319 5.06 -15.65 -4.45
CA ASN A 319 4.84 -16.75 -3.50
C ASN A 319 5.08 -16.39 -2.02
N TYR A 320 5.62 -15.21 -1.74
CA TYR A 320 5.82 -14.64 -0.42
C TYR A 320 4.63 -13.80 0.06
N SER A 321 3.69 -13.50 -0.81
CA SER A 321 2.58 -12.58 -0.56
C SER A 321 1.26 -13.34 -0.47
N ASN A 322 0.33 -12.82 0.34
CA ASN A 322 -1.05 -13.31 0.43
C ASN A 322 -2.07 -12.28 -0.07
N TYR A 323 -1.62 -11.06 -0.48
CA TYR A 323 -2.45 -10.00 -1.07
C TYR A 323 -1.80 -9.48 -2.35
N LEU A 324 -2.51 -9.55 -3.47
CA LEU A 324 -2.07 -9.05 -4.77
C LEU A 324 -3.05 -8.02 -5.32
N THR A 325 -2.56 -6.85 -5.72
CA THR A 325 -3.34 -5.86 -6.46
C THR A 325 -3.16 -6.09 -7.96
N LEU A 326 -4.25 -6.39 -8.67
CA LEU A 326 -4.25 -6.47 -10.12
C LEU A 326 -4.32 -5.07 -10.74
N PRO A 327 -3.63 -4.85 -11.87
CA PRO A 327 -3.82 -3.66 -12.69
C PRO A 327 -5.27 -3.62 -13.20
N VAL A 328 -5.87 -2.44 -13.15
CA VAL A 328 -7.25 -2.26 -13.61
C VAL A 328 -7.41 -2.47 -15.11
N GLU A 329 -6.35 -2.26 -15.86
CA GLU A 329 -6.30 -2.45 -17.31
C GLU A 329 -6.67 -3.88 -17.74
N VAL A 330 -6.50 -4.87 -16.85
CA VAL A 330 -6.93 -6.26 -17.10
C VAL A 330 -8.43 -6.33 -17.43
N ILE A 331 -9.26 -5.52 -16.74
CA ILE A 331 -10.71 -5.49 -17.00
C ILE A 331 -11.02 -4.91 -18.38
N TYR A 332 -10.29 -3.88 -18.81
CA TYR A 332 -10.51 -3.23 -20.11
C TYR A 332 -10.00 -4.06 -21.26
N GLU A 333 -8.88 -4.74 -21.09
CA GLU A 333 -8.27 -5.54 -22.14
C GLU A 333 -8.99 -6.87 -22.36
N TYR A 334 -9.39 -7.52 -21.27
CA TYR A 334 -9.93 -8.89 -21.34
C TYR A 334 -11.43 -9.00 -21.02
N GLY A 335 -12.03 -7.93 -20.52
CA GLY A 335 -13.43 -7.91 -20.10
C GLY A 335 -13.69 -8.54 -18.73
N ILE A 336 -14.95 -8.43 -18.30
CA ILE A 336 -15.39 -8.81 -16.95
C ILE A 336 -15.25 -10.32 -16.71
N ASP A 337 -15.73 -11.15 -17.63
CA ASP A 337 -15.79 -12.61 -17.45
C ASP A 337 -14.40 -13.24 -17.41
N ASN A 338 -13.50 -12.80 -18.31
CA ASN A 338 -12.12 -13.28 -18.32
C ASN A 338 -11.36 -12.82 -17.07
N THR A 339 -11.57 -11.60 -16.60
CA THR A 339 -10.99 -11.11 -15.35
C THR A 339 -11.48 -11.90 -14.14
N LYS A 340 -12.77 -12.21 -14.08
CA LYS A 340 -13.36 -13.06 -13.04
C LYS A 340 -12.75 -14.46 -13.03
N ASN A 341 -12.57 -15.05 -14.20
CA ASN A 341 -11.92 -16.36 -14.37
C ASN A 341 -10.46 -16.34 -13.92
N LEU A 342 -9.71 -15.30 -14.31
CA LEU A 342 -8.33 -15.08 -13.86
C LEU A 342 -8.23 -15.03 -12.32
N ILE A 343 -9.10 -14.25 -11.67
CA ILE A 343 -9.15 -14.14 -10.21
C ILE A 343 -9.40 -15.51 -9.57
N GLN A 344 -10.37 -16.28 -10.08
CA GLN A 344 -10.66 -17.62 -9.58
C GLN A 344 -9.46 -18.56 -9.70
N GLN A 345 -8.77 -18.56 -10.84
CA GLN A 345 -7.59 -19.39 -11.08
C GLN A 345 -6.39 -19.01 -10.19
N ILE A 346 -6.21 -17.70 -9.89
CA ILE A 346 -5.17 -17.27 -8.95
C ILE A 346 -5.51 -17.73 -7.52
N LYS A 347 -6.80 -17.72 -7.15
CA LYS A 347 -7.25 -18.14 -5.81
C LYS A 347 -7.22 -19.67 -5.62
N ALA A 348 -7.48 -20.45 -6.64
CA ALA A 348 -7.37 -21.91 -6.63
C ALA A 348 -5.93 -22.38 -6.42
#